data_beae40a24406671e6977096b1ec10dcb
#
_entry.id   beae40a24406671e6977096b1ec10dcb
#
_cell.length_a   1.000
_cell.length_b   1.000
_cell.length_c   1.000
_cell.angle_alpha   90.00
_cell.angle_beta   90.00
_cell.angle_gamma   90.00
#
_symmetry.space_group_name_H-M   'P 1'
#
loop_
_entity.id
_entity.type
_entity.pdbx_description
1 polymer ?
#
loop_
_entity_poly.entity_id
_entity_poly.type
_entity_poly.pdbx_seq_one_letter_code
_entity_poly.pdbx_strand_id
1 'polypeptide(L)'
;MKANLDNMFKSDFLRLPRPFIRKFNINTAIMLSEIYSEYTYWKERDGLQEGGWFYSTVENMYYNTGLSRHQQLVACKELENYGIIKVKYHGMPKKRYFKFDLGAIQKLHDDFELHSNTADDTEDEDFEMSF
;
A
#
# COMPACT_ATOMS: atom_id res chain seq x y z
N MET A 1 -17.22 28.93 -10.78
CA MET A 1 -15.95 28.52 -10.58
C MET A 1 -15.59 27.27 -11.31
N LYS A 2 -14.47 27.22 -11.96
CA LYS A 2 -14.15 26.07 -12.67
C LYS A 2 -13.43 25.12 -11.82
N ALA A 3 -13.79 23.94 -11.81
CA ALA A 3 -13.05 22.89 -11.15
C ALA A 3 -11.72 22.78 -11.82
N ASN A 4 -10.67 22.68 -11.08
CA ASN A 4 -9.38 22.60 -11.67
C ASN A 4 -8.86 21.19 -11.54
N LEU A 5 -9.14 20.37 -12.53
CA LEU A 5 -8.74 18.97 -12.54
C LEU A 5 -7.24 18.80 -12.48
N ASP A 6 -6.50 19.72 -13.12
CA ASP A 6 -5.05 19.61 -13.08
C ASP A 6 -4.52 19.71 -11.67
N ASN A 7 -5.08 20.59 -10.87
CA ASN A 7 -4.64 20.73 -9.49
C ASN A 7 -4.98 19.50 -8.69
N MET A 8 -6.12 18.90 -8.93
CA MET A 8 -6.48 17.67 -8.23
C MET A 8 -5.47 16.57 -8.51
N PHE A 9 -5.07 16.42 -9.77
CA PHE A 9 -4.12 15.37 -10.12
C PHE A 9 -2.68 15.70 -9.72
N LYS A 10 -2.39 16.95 -9.39
CA LYS A 10 -1.03 17.33 -9.02
C LYS A 10 -0.82 17.44 -7.52
N SER A 11 -1.87 17.70 -6.75
CA SER A 11 -1.68 18.06 -5.36
C SER A 11 -2.11 17.02 -4.35
N ASP A 12 -3.10 16.22 -4.64
CA ASP A 12 -3.62 15.31 -3.62
C ASP A 12 -4.04 14.01 -4.29
N PHE A 13 -3.12 13.11 -4.44
CA PHE A 13 -3.42 11.82 -5.03
C PHE A 13 -2.57 10.73 -4.40
N LEU A 14 -3.05 9.51 -4.50
CA LEU A 14 -2.33 8.38 -3.99
C LEU A 14 -1.59 7.71 -5.14
N ARG A 15 -0.30 7.45 -4.97
CA ARG A 15 0.47 6.75 -5.97
C ARG A 15 0.22 5.27 -5.82
N LEU A 16 -0.25 4.65 -6.89
CA LEU A 16 -0.59 3.23 -6.88
C LEU A 16 0.26 2.51 -7.92
N PRO A 17 1.35 1.91 -7.52
CA PRO A 17 2.24 1.24 -8.48
C PRO A 17 1.52 0.09 -9.17
N ARG A 18 1.66 0.02 -10.48
CA ARG A 18 1.02 -1.03 -11.25
C ARG A 18 1.40 -2.44 -10.80
N PRO A 19 2.65 -2.71 -10.41
CA PRO A 19 2.98 -4.04 -9.89
C PRO A 19 2.13 -4.46 -8.69
N PHE A 20 1.73 -3.52 -7.83
CA PHE A 20 0.89 -3.86 -6.68
C PHE A 20 -0.49 -4.30 -7.15
N ILE A 21 -1.02 -3.66 -8.19
CA ILE A 21 -2.33 -4.02 -8.73
C ILE A 21 -2.29 -5.42 -9.33
N ARG A 22 -1.17 -5.79 -9.91
CA ARG A 22 -1.04 -7.12 -10.50
C ARG A 22 -0.86 -8.21 -9.45
N LYS A 23 -0.20 -7.88 -8.34
CA LYS A 23 0.08 -8.88 -7.31
C LYS A 23 -1.06 -9.07 -6.33
N PHE A 24 -1.68 -7.99 -5.92
CA PHE A 24 -2.71 -8.02 -4.90
C PHE A 24 -4.06 -7.62 -5.50
N ASN A 25 -5.13 -7.88 -4.79
CA ASN A 25 -6.39 -7.28 -5.22
C ASN A 25 -6.32 -5.77 -5.03
N ILE A 26 -7.25 -5.06 -5.63
CA ILE A 26 -7.18 -3.62 -5.67
C ILE A 26 -7.22 -2.99 -4.28
N ASN A 27 -8.02 -3.52 -3.37
CA ASN A 27 -8.12 -2.96 -2.03
C ASN A 27 -6.79 -3.08 -1.28
N THR A 28 -6.13 -4.23 -1.41
CA THR A 28 -4.85 -4.45 -0.76
C THR A 28 -3.76 -3.56 -1.37
N ALA A 29 -3.80 -3.40 -2.69
CA ALA A 29 -2.84 -2.52 -3.37
C ALA A 29 -3.01 -1.08 -2.92
N ILE A 30 -4.25 -0.62 -2.78
CA ILE A 30 -4.54 0.73 -2.30
C ILE A 30 -4.04 0.89 -0.88
N MET A 31 -4.34 -0.08 -0.01
CA MET A 31 -3.93 0.01 1.38
C MET A 31 -2.41 0.01 1.52
N LEU A 32 -1.72 -0.83 0.79
CA LEU A 32 -0.26 -0.86 0.82
C LEU A 32 0.32 0.49 0.40
N SER A 33 -0.25 1.08 -0.65
CA SER A 33 0.21 2.38 -1.13
C SER A 33 -0.01 3.47 -0.10
N GLU A 34 -1.15 3.44 0.59
CA GLU A 34 -1.43 4.43 1.62
C GLU A 34 -0.52 4.22 2.84
N ILE A 35 -0.30 2.98 3.26
CA ILE A 35 0.59 2.68 4.38
C ILE A 35 2.01 3.19 4.05
N TYR A 36 2.46 2.98 2.83
CA TYR A 36 3.77 3.46 2.42
C TYR A 36 3.83 4.98 2.44
N SER A 37 2.78 5.64 2.00
CA SER A 37 2.68 7.09 2.02
C SER A 37 2.77 7.62 3.47
N GLU A 38 2.06 6.97 4.40
CA GLU A 38 2.09 7.35 5.80
C GLU A 38 3.47 7.09 6.42
N TYR A 39 4.09 5.97 6.06
CA TYR A 39 5.43 5.65 6.52
C TYR A 39 6.42 6.74 6.10
N THR A 40 6.35 7.17 4.83
CA THR A 40 7.22 8.21 4.31
C THR A 40 7.00 9.53 5.04
N TYR A 41 5.74 9.86 5.30
CA TYR A 41 5.37 11.06 6.02
C TYR A 41 6.04 11.08 7.40
N TRP A 42 5.94 9.98 8.17
CA TRP A 42 6.51 9.92 9.50
C TRP A 42 8.04 9.87 9.45
N LYS A 43 8.58 9.16 8.49
CA LYS A 43 10.02 9.04 8.36
C LYS A 43 10.67 10.39 8.08
N GLU A 44 10.09 11.17 7.17
CA GLU A 44 10.64 12.47 6.82
C GLU A 44 10.58 13.47 7.96
N ARG A 45 9.68 13.26 8.90
CA ARG A 45 9.49 14.13 10.05
C ARG A 45 10.15 13.57 11.32
N ASP A 46 10.92 12.52 11.16
CA ASP A 46 11.60 11.86 12.26
C ASP A 46 10.60 11.39 13.32
N GLY A 47 9.44 10.98 12.88
CA GLY A 47 8.35 10.60 13.76
C GLY A 47 8.10 9.12 13.89
N LEU A 48 8.95 8.28 13.29
CA LEU A 48 8.81 6.83 13.49
C LEU A 48 9.22 6.50 14.91
N GLN A 49 8.43 5.65 15.55
CA GLN A 49 8.74 5.23 16.92
C GLN A 49 9.80 4.13 16.90
N GLU A 50 10.30 3.79 18.08
CA GLU A 50 11.34 2.81 18.21
C GLU A 50 10.95 1.53 17.48
N GLY A 51 11.85 1.02 16.65
CA GLY A 51 11.59 -0.17 15.84
C GLY A 51 10.90 0.12 14.52
N GLY A 52 10.66 1.40 14.20
CA GLY A 52 10.08 1.78 12.92
C GLY A 52 8.55 1.77 12.88
N TRP A 53 7.92 1.73 14.04
CA TRP A 53 6.45 1.71 14.12
C TRP A 53 5.87 3.10 13.90
N PHE A 54 4.71 3.15 13.27
CA PHE A 54 3.97 4.41 13.15
C PHE A 54 2.47 4.14 13.30
N TYR A 55 1.78 5.14 13.77
CA TYR A 55 0.38 5.00 14.10
C TYR A 55 -0.47 5.37 12.90
N SER A 56 -1.53 4.64 12.69
CA SER A 56 -2.43 4.84 11.57
C SER A 56 -3.83 4.38 11.98
N THR A 57 -4.77 5.30 12.03
CA THR A 57 -6.12 4.94 12.47
C THR A 57 -6.96 4.41 11.32
N VAL A 58 -7.95 3.62 11.68
CA VAL A 58 -8.92 3.12 10.71
C VAL A 58 -9.66 4.29 10.07
N GLU A 59 -10.00 5.29 10.88
CA GLU A 59 -10.74 6.45 10.39
C GLU A 59 -9.95 7.25 9.36
N ASN A 60 -8.67 7.47 9.62
CA ASN A 60 -7.83 8.20 8.70
C ASN A 60 -7.61 7.41 7.41
N MET A 61 -7.41 6.11 7.53
CA MET A 61 -7.26 5.24 6.36
C MET A 61 -8.54 5.27 5.52
N TYR A 62 -9.70 5.23 6.17
CA TYR A 62 -10.97 5.31 5.45
C TYR A 62 -11.10 6.66 4.72
N TYR A 63 -10.72 7.74 5.39
CA TYR A 63 -10.79 9.06 4.80
C TYR A 63 -9.88 9.14 3.56
N ASN A 64 -8.70 8.56 3.64
CA ASN A 64 -7.74 8.68 2.57
C ASN A 64 -7.93 7.68 1.43
N THR A 65 -8.60 6.58 1.67
CA THR A 65 -8.68 5.51 0.66
C THR A 65 -10.11 5.07 0.33
N GLY A 66 -11.05 5.36 1.21
CA GLY A 66 -12.40 4.85 1.05
C GLY A 66 -12.56 3.40 1.50
N LEU A 67 -11.50 2.76 2.00
CA LEU A 67 -11.61 1.37 2.44
C LEU A 67 -12.31 1.28 3.78
N SER A 68 -13.35 0.45 3.86
CA SER A 68 -14.07 0.23 5.11
C SER A 68 -13.19 -0.48 6.12
N ARG A 69 -13.63 -0.50 7.38
CA ARG A 69 -12.91 -1.23 8.43
C ARG A 69 -12.66 -2.69 8.02
N HIS A 70 -13.66 -3.34 7.47
CA HIS A 70 -13.56 -4.73 7.06
C HIS A 70 -12.55 -4.89 5.90
N GLN A 71 -12.64 -4.01 4.92
CA GLN A 71 -11.71 -4.06 3.79
C GLN A 71 -10.27 -3.84 4.24
N GLN A 72 -10.07 -2.95 5.20
CA GLN A 72 -8.75 -2.74 5.77
C GLN A 72 -8.26 -3.97 6.52
N LEU A 73 -9.15 -4.63 7.26
CA LEU A 73 -8.76 -5.82 8.01
C LEU A 73 -8.30 -6.93 7.06
N VAL A 74 -9.04 -7.16 5.99
CA VAL A 74 -8.69 -8.19 5.00
C VAL A 74 -7.37 -7.85 4.33
N ALA A 75 -7.19 -6.58 3.94
CA ALA A 75 -5.96 -6.14 3.30
C ALA A 75 -4.76 -6.28 4.25
N CYS A 76 -4.94 -5.92 5.51
CA CYS A 76 -3.87 -6.07 6.50
C CYS A 76 -3.43 -7.51 6.63
N LYS A 77 -4.39 -8.42 6.69
CA LYS A 77 -4.06 -9.84 6.83
C LYS A 77 -3.28 -10.34 5.64
N GLU A 78 -3.64 -9.92 4.46
CA GLU A 78 -2.92 -10.31 3.27
C GLU A 78 -1.49 -9.79 3.30
N LEU A 79 -1.31 -8.52 3.65
CA LEU A 79 0.01 -7.92 3.72
C LEU A 79 0.86 -8.54 4.82
N GLU A 80 0.24 -8.90 5.95
CA GLU A 80 0.96 -9.59 7.01
C GLU A 80 1.40 -10.98 6.56
N ASN A 81 0.54 -11.68 5.82
CA ASN A 81 0.87 -13.02 5.33
C ASN A 81 2.06 -13.00 4.36
N TYR A 82 2.24 -11.91 3.62
CA TYR A 82 3.40 -11.77 2.77
C TYR A 82 4.61 -11.23 3.54
N GLY A 83 4.45 -10.93 4.81
CA GLY A 83 5.56 -10.40 5.62
C GLY A 83 5.90 -8.95 5.32
N ILE A 84 5.03 -8.23 4.61
CA ILE A 84 5.30 -6.86 4.21
C ILE A 84 5.11 -5.89 5.35
N ILE A 85 4.12 -6.12 6.19
CA ILE A 85 3.86 -5.28 7.35
C ILE A 85 3.65 -6.12 8.59
N LYS A 86 3.82 -5.47 9.74
CA LYS A 86 3.38 -5.99 11.02
C LYS A 86 2.40 -5.00 11.59
N VAL A 87 1.41 -5.50 12.32
CA VAL A 87 0.36 -4.67 12.90
C VAL A 87 0.29 -4.94 14.38
N LYS A 88 0.16 -3.89 15.19
CA LYS A 88 -0.11 -4.06 16.62
C LYS A 88 -1.08 -3.00 17.08
N TYR A 89 -1.75 -3.28 18.19
CA TYR A 89 -2.66 -2.34 18.80
C TYR A 89 -2.10 -2.02 20.19
N HIS A 90 -2.03 -0.76 20.51
CA HIS A 90 -1.40 -0.34 21.75
C HIS A 90 -2.05 0.95 22.28
N GLY A 91 -2.07 1.09 23.58
CA GLY A 91 -2.53 2.33 24.23
C GLY A 91 -3.94 2.25 24.75
N MET A 92 -4.34 3.32 25.41
CA MET A 92 -5.65 3.49 25.97
C MET A 92 -6.17 4.86 25.60
N PRO A 93 -7.10 4.94 24.65
CA PRO A 93 -7.70 3.84 23.90
C PRO A 93 -6.71 3.21 22.93
N LYS A 94 -7.02 1.98 22.54
CA LYS A 94 -6.11 1.26 21.66
C LYS A 94 -6.03 1.93 20.30
N LYS A 95 -4.81 2.06 19.80
CA LYS A 95 -4.55 2.61 18.48
C LYS A 95 -3.80 1.58 17.65
N ARG A 96 -3.98 1.65 16.35
CA ARG A 96 -3.34 0.72 15.44
C ARG A 96 -1.98 1.28 14.99
N TYR A 97 -0.95 0.44 15.03
CA TYR A 97 0.38 0.79 14.57
C TYR A 97 0.81 -0.18 13.50
N PHE A 98 1.53 0.33 12.52
CA PHE A 98 2.10 -0.48 11.45
C PHE A 98 3.62 -0.36 11.49
N LYS A 99 4.26 -1.41 10.99
CA LYS A 99 5.69 -1.41 10.77
C LYS A 99 5.95 -2.07 9.43
N PHE A 100 6.74 -1.44 8.57
CA PHE A 100 7.12 -2.04 7.31
C PHE A 100 8.31 -2.94 7.48
N ASP A 101 8.31 -4.03 6.77
CA ASP A 101 9.50 -4.84 6.60
C ASP A 101 10.10 -4.45 5.26
N LEU A 102 11.15 -3.63 5.32
CA LEU A 102 11.76 -3.12 4.10
C LEU A 102 12.41 -4.24 3.28
N GLY A 103 12.87 -5.29 3.94
CA GLY A 103 13.43 -6.43 3.22
C GLY A 103 12.37 -7.15 2.38
N ALA A 104 11.17 -7.30 2.93
CA ALA A 104 10.08 -7.93 2.19
C ALA A 104 9.65 -7.07 1.01
N ILE A 105 9.65 -5.75 1.18
CA ILE A 105 9.32 -4.83 0.10
C ILE A 105 10.39 -4.93 -1.00
N GLN A 106 11.65 -4.99 -0.63
CA GLN A 106 12.73 -5.11 -1.59
C GLN A 106 12.62 -6.43 -2.36
N LYS A 107 12.29 -7.50 -1.68
CA LYS A 107 12.13 -8.78 -2.33
C LYS A 107 10.98 -8.74 -3.34
N LEU A 108 9.89 -8.09 -2.98
CA LEU A 108 8.76 -7.93 -3.86
C LEU A 108 9.15 -7.16 -5.11
N HIS A 109 9.93 -6.09 -4.95
CA HIS A 109 10.42 -5.31 -6.06
C HIS A 109 11.32 -6.16 -6.97
N ASP A 110 12.21 -6.95 -6.39
CA ASP A 110 13.11 -7.79 -7.15
C ASP A 110 12.34 -8.84 -7.94
N ASP A 111 11.30 -9.40 -7.36
CA ASP A 111 10.46 -10.37 -8.06
C ASP A 111 9.76 -9.72 -9.26
N PHE A 112 9.31 -8.50 -9.12
CA PHE A 112 8.68 -7.80 -10.22
C PHE A 112 9.69 -7.52 -11.34
N GLU A 113 10.90 -7.11 -10.99
CA GLU A 113 11.93 -6.85 -11.98
C GLU A 113 12.25 -8.11 -12.77
N LEU A 114 12.35 -9.22 -12.08
CA LEU A 114 12.63 -10.47 -12.73
C LEU A 114 11.51 -10.87 -13.70
N HIS A 115 10.26 -10.72 -13.28
CA HIS A 115 9.14 -11.05 -14.14
C HIS A 115 9.02 -10.09 -15.32
N SER A 116 9.36 -8.83 -15.13
CA SER A 116 9.32 -7.89 -16.23
C SER A 116 10.34 -8.25 -17.29
N ASN A 117 11.51 -8.73 -16.87
CA ASN A 117 12.53 -9.09 -17.83
C ASN A 117 12.17 -10.35 -18.61
N THR A 118 11.38 -11.24 -18.05
CA THR A 118 11.00 -12.45 -18.76
C THR A 118 9.68 -12.29 -19.50
N ALA A 119 8.90 -11.33 -19.13
CA ALA A 119 7.60 -11.16 -19.74
C ALA A 119 7.67 -10.78 -21.19
N ASP A 120 8.78 -10.23 -21.63
CA ASP A 120 8.89 -9.86 -23.02
C ASP A 120 8.85 -11.05 -23.94
N ASP A 121 9.18 -12.20 -23.42
CA ASP A 121 9.20 -13.38 -24.24
C ASP A 121 7.89 -14.07 -24.30
N THR A 122 6.92 -13.76 -23.49
CA THR A 122 5.70 -14.44 -23.52
C THR A 122 4.80 -13.69 -24.32
N GLU A 123 4.11 -14.32 -25.12
CA GLU A 123 3.21 -13.70 -25.89
C GLU A 123 2.07 -13.30 -25.17
N ASP A 124 1.43 -12.33 -25.44
CA ASP A 124 0.26 -11.91 -24.79
C ASP A 124 -0.91 -12.60 -25.19
N GLU A 125 -0.80 -13.66 -25.87
CA GLU A 125 -1.92 -14.36 -26.31
C GLU A 125 -2.72 -14.78 -25.20
N ASP A 126 -2.16 -14.99 -24.04
CA ASP A 126 -2.97 -15.44 -22.95
C ASP A 126 -3.83 -14.36 -22.42
N PHE A 127 -3.64 -13.20 -22.88
CA PHE A 127 -4.36 -12.20 -22.40
C PHE A 127 -5.52 -11.92 -23.06
N GLU A 128 -5.66 -12.42 -24.06
CA GLU A 128 -6.62 -12.13 -24.74
C GLU A 128 -7.74 -12.37 -24.29
N MET A 129 -8.34 -12.13 -23.86
CA MET A 129 -9.12 -12.21 -23.40
C MET A 129 -10.07 -12.41 -22.99
N SER A 130 -10.16 -12.53 -22.54
CA SER A 130 -10.98 -12.98 -21.72
C SER A 130 -11.79 -12.02 -21.08
N PHE A 131 -12.19 -11.13 -21.46
CA PHE A 131 -13.17 -10.32 -20.84
C PHE A 131 -14.51 -10.68 -21.30
#